data_15529011050f49b0e08a6db0dec45a05
#
_entry.id   15529011050f49b0e08a6db0dec45a05
#
_cell.length_a   1.000
_cell.length_b   1.000
_cell.length_c   1.000
_cell.angle_alpha   90.00
_cell.angle_beta   90.00
_cell.angle_gamma   90.00
#
_symmetry.space_group_name_H-M   'P 1'
#
loop_
_entity.id
_entity.type
_entity.pdbx_description
1 polymer ?
#
loop_
_entity_poly.entity_id
_entity_poly.type
_entity_poly.pdbx_seq_one_letter_code
_entity_poly.pdbx_strand_id
1 'polypeptide(L)'
;MIKVPEETNIGGMVLEDGWCQLTEQDPTYPKDVPLYKSPQFDVGSVEFDPYLVTGSTGGAVKKYNIKVNVWFCPAKTNCGIHNHHTDPEMLEVHTQIYGTGRMQKFHENEFKSIYEDVMMSPGFTHDPFAGVKENGDIY
;
A
#
# COMPACT_ATOMS: atom_id res chain seq x y z
N MET A 1 8.09 -11.41 -11.72
CA MET A 1 8.39 -12.21 -10.49
C MET A 1 9.55 -11.52 -9.77
N ILE A 2 9.38 -11.16 -8.51
CA ILE A 2 10.46 -10.61 -7.67
C ILE A 2 11.15 -11.79 -6.99
N LYS A 3 12.47 -11.89 -7.15
CA LYS A 3 13.28 -12.92 -6.50
C LYS A 3 14.10 -12.26 -5.40
N VAL A 4 13.90 -12.70 -4.16
CA VAL A 4 14.68 -12.25 -3.01
C VAL A 4 15.74 -13.31 -2.71
N PRO A 5 17.04 -13.00 -2.79
CA PRO A 5 18.11 -13.93 -2.44
C PRO A 5 18.09 -14.26 -0.93
N GLU A 6 18.35 -15.52 -0.58
CA GLU A 6 18.30 -15.98 0.81
C GLU A 6 19.29 -15.27 1.75
N GLU A 7 20.44 -14.87 1.24
CA GLU A 7 21.50 -14.24 2.02
C GLU A 7 21.49 -12.69 1.99
N THR A 8 20.43 -12.10 1.48
CA THR A 8 20.34 -10.63 1.36
C THR A 8 19.97 -10.00 2.69
N ASN A 9 20.73 -9.02 3.12
CA ASN A 9 20.31 -8.10 4.17
C ASN A 9 19.25 -7.16 3.59
N ILE A 10 17.99 -7.59 3.64
CA ILE A 10 16.86 -6.85 3.04
C ILE A 10 16.73 -5.44 3.62
N GLY A 11 17.00 -5.27 4.92
CA GLY A 11 17.03 -3.94 5.53
C GLY A 11 18.07 -2.99 4.94
N GLY A 12 19.11 -3.52 4.33
CA GLY A 12 20.14 -2.71 3.67
C GLY A 12 19.65 -1.95 2.43
N MET A 13 18.53 -2.36 1.83
CA MET A 13 17.98 -1.69 0.65
C MET A 13 17.58 -0.23 0.91
N VAL A 14 17.26 0.12 2.13
CA VAL A 14 16.90 1.51 2.49
C VAL A 14 18.06 2.49 2.41
N LEU A 15 19.29 1.98 2.23
CA LEU A 15 20.51 2.78 2.04
C LEU A 15 20.81 3.02 0.56
N GLU A 16 20.06 2.40 -0.34
CA GLU A 16 20.22 2.62 -1.78
C GLU A 16 19.71 4.00 -2.20
N ASP A 17 20.28 4.51 -3.29
CA ASP A 17 19.93 5.83 -3.80
C ASP A 17 18.43 5.97 -4.09
N GLY A 18 17.84 7.06 -3.63
CA GLY A 18 16.45 7.41 -3.85
C GLY A 18 15.46 6.78 -2.86
N TRP A 19 15.92 5.92 -1.95
CA TRP A 19 15.10 5.54 -0.80
C TRP A 19 15.01 6.69 0.20
N CYS A 20 13.84 6.82 0.82
CA CYS A 20 13.62 7.81 1.87
C CYS A 20 12.66 7.26 2.93
N GLN A 21 12.75 7.81 4.13
CA GLN A 21 11.72 7.59 5.12
C GLN A 21 10.46 8.36 4.71
N LEU A 22 9.27 7.76 4.91
CA LEU A 22 8.02 8.39 4.46
C LEU A 22 7.82 9.80 5.04
N THR A 23 8.24 10.02 6.26
CA THR A 23 8.15 11.34 6.94
C THR A 23 8.95 12.46 6.27
N GLU A 24 9.93 12.13 5.43
CA GLU A 24 10.67 13.11 4.64
C GLU A 24 9.82 13.66 3.48
N GLN A 25 8.89 12.86 2.98
CA GLN A 25 7.98 13.24 1.90
C GLN A 25 6.62 13.73 2.41
N ASP A 26 6.13 13.12 3.48
CA ASP A 26 4.89 13.50 4.14
C ASP A 26 5.15 13.86 5.60
N PRO A 27 5.31 15.17 5.90
CA PRO A 27 5.55 15.64 7.26
C PRO A 27 4.41 15.39 8.24
N THR A 28 3.23 15.03 7.76
CA THR A 28 2.06 14.71 8.60
C THR A 28 2.17 13.30 9.19
N TYR A 29 3.01 12.45 8.60
CA TYR A 29 3.23 11.10 9.06
C TYR A 29 4.06 11.10 10.35
N PRO A 30 3.78 10.21 11.33
CA PRO A 30 4.53 10.15 12.58
C PRO A 30 6.02 9.89 12.34
N LYS A 31 6.89 10.76 12.88
CA LYS A 31 8.34 10.73 12.63
C LYS A 31 9.06 9.53 13.25
N ASP A 32 8.44 8.88 14.20
CA ASP A 32 8.94 7.71 14.90
C ASP A 32 8.58 6.39 14.20
N VAL A 33 7.79 6.45 13.12
CA VAL A 33 7.47 5.27 12.33
C VAL A 33 8.56 5.02 11.27
N PRO A 34 9.34 3.93 11.40
CA PRO A 34 10.42 3.63 10.47
C PRO A 34 9.88 2.95 9.20
N LEU A 35 9.09 3.68 8.44
CA LEU A 35 8.56 3.25 7.16
C LEU A 35 9.33 3.92 6.03
N TYR A 36 9.97 3.10 5.21
CA TYR A 36 10.81 3.54 4.09
C TYR A 36 10.18 3.15 2.77
N LYS A 37 10.39 3.96 1.76
CA LYS A 37 9.94 3.67 0.40
C LYS A 37 11.02 3.93 -0.64
N SER A 38 11.01 3.11 -1.67
CA SER A 38 11.85 3.31 -2.86
C SER A 38 11.33 4.46 -3.72
N PRO A 39 12.13 4.90 -4.72
CA PRO A 39 11.60 5.66 -5.84
C PRO A 39 10.37 4.96 -6.45
N GLN A 40 9.50 5.74 -7.06
CA GLN A 40 8.34 5.24 -7.78
C GLN A 40 8.66 5.12 -9.26
N PHE A 41 8.35 3.98 -9.87
CA PHE A 41 8.63 3.66 -11.26
C PHE A 41 7.36 3.56 -12.06
N ASP A 42 7.31 4.23 -13.21
CA ASP A 42 6.25 4.05 -14.20
C ASP A 42 6.50 2.74 -14.97
N VAL A 43 5.54 1.81 -14.90
CA VAL A 43 5.67 0.48 -15.52
C VAL A 43 4.67 0.24 -16.66
N GLY A 44 3.83 1.22 -16.96
CA GLY A 44 2.87 1.14 -18.06
C GLY A 44 1.48 1.65 -17.70
N SER A 45 0.49 1.22 -18.45
CA SER A 45 -0.90 1.57 -18.20
C SER A 45 -1.85 0.40 -18.47
N VAL A 46 -3.01 0.45 -17.86
CA VAL A 46 -4.09 -0.53 -18.04
C VAL A 46 -5.43 0.19 -18.16
N GLU A 47 -6.35 -0.40 -18.91
CA GLU A 47 -7.72 0.06 -19.01
C GLU A 47 -8.64 -0.98 -18.37
N PHE A 48 -9.40 -0.56 -17.38
CA PHE A 48 -10.38 -1.42 -16.71
C PHE A 48 -11.44 -0.59 -15.98
N ASP A 49 -12.53 -1.24 -15.61
CA ASP A 49 -13.53 -0.67 -14.71
C ASP A 49 -13.12 -0.95 -13.26
N PRO A 50 -12.79 0.09 -12.46
CA PRO A 50 -12.33 -0.09 -11.09
C PRO A 50 -13.37 -0.76 -10.18
N TYR A 51 -14.67 -0.61 -10.47
CA TYR A 51 -15.73 -1.24 -9.69
C TYR A 51 -15.71 -2.77 -9.78
N LEU A 52 -15.20 -3.33 -10.89
CA LEU A 52 -15.07 -4.77 -11.02
C LEU A 52 -14.08 -5.37 -10.03
N VAL A 53 -13.08 -4.59 -9.58
CA VAL A 53 -12.08 -5.04 -8.60
C VAL A 53 -12.68 -5.16 -7.20
N THR A 54 -13.69 -4.37 -6.89
CA THR A 54 -14.41 -4.42 -5.61
C THR A 54 -15.64 -5.34 -5.62
N GLY A 55 -15.88 -6.04 -6.74
CA GLY A 55 -17.06 -6.88 -6.89
C GLY A 55 -18.36 -6.11 -7.18
N SER A 56 -18.27 -4.81 -7.38
CA SER A 56 -19.41 -3.95 -7.72
C SER A 56 -19.67 -3.93 -9.22
N THR A 57 -20.87 -3.54 -9.61
CA THR A 57 -21.25 -3.39 -11.01
C THR A 57 -21.62 -1.94 -11.34
N GLY A 58 -21.32 -1.51 -12.55
CA GLY A 58 -21.84 -0.22 -13.06
C GLY A 58 -20.84 0.92 -13.10
N GLY A 59 -19.57 0.64 -13.01
CA GLY A 59 -18.53 1.62 -13.29
C GLY A 59 -18.31 1.84 -14.80
N ALA A 60 -17.35 2.68 -15.13
CA ALA A 60 -16.89 2.90 -16.50
C ALA A 60 -15.41 2.51 -16.61
N VAL A 61 -15.05 1.96 -17.77
CA VAL A 61 -13.65 1.68 -18.08
C VAL A 61 -12.87 3.00 -18.09
N LYS A 62 -11.81 3.07 -17.31
CA LYS A 62 -10.87 4.19 -17.24
C LYS A 62 -9.46 3.69 -17.50
N LYS A 63 -8.60 4.59 -17.97
CA LYS A 63 -7.18 4.32 -18.13
C LYS A 63 -6.42 4.72 -16.87
N TYR A 64 -5.66 3.77 -16.33
CA TYR A 64 -4.79 3.98 -15.18
C TYR A 64 -3.32 3.86 -15.59
N ASN A 65 -2.50 4.77 -15.12
CA ASN A 65 -1.05 4.62 -15.18
C ASN A 65 -0.59 3.76 -14.00
N ILE A 66 0.18 2.72 -14.30
CA ILE A 66 0.68 1.80 -13.28
C ILE A 66 2.01 2.33 -12.77
N LYS A 67 2.08 2.56 -11.47
CA LYS A 67 3.30 2.96 -10.77
C LYS A 67 3.61 1.92 -9.71
N VAL A 68 4.89 1.57 -9.59
CA VAL A 68 5.37 0.58 -8.61
C VAL A 68 6.44 1.19 -7.74
N ASN A 69 6.36 0.96 -6.46
CA ASN A 69 7.42 1.20 -5.50
C ASN A 69 7.50 0.05 -4.49
N VAL A 70 8.58 -0.02 -3.76
CA VAL A 70 8.79 -0.99 -2.70
C VAL A 70 8.79 -0.26 -1.36
N TRP A 71 8.13 -0.85 -0.39
CA TRP A 71 8.07 -0.35 0.97
C TRP A 71 8.78 -1.30 1.91
N PHE A 72 9.48 -0.76 2.88
CA PHE A 72 10.16 -1.52 3.91
C PHE A 72 9.87 -0.93 5.28
N CYS A 73 9.55 -1.80 6.21
CA CYS A 73 9.54 -1.47 7.64
C CYS A 73 10.14 -2.63 8.45
N PRO A 74 10.83 -2.33 9.54
CA PRO A 74 11.28 -3.36 10.48
C PRO A 74 10.11 -4.13 11.07
N ALA A 75 10.39 -5.33 11.59
CA ALA A 75 9.39 -6.13 12.28
C ALA A 75 8.75 -5.35 13.45
N LYS A 76 7.46 -5.58 13.65
CA LYS A 76 6.64 -4.92 14.71
C LYS A 76 6.42 -3.42 14.53
N THR A 77 6.65 -2.89 13.33
CA THR A 77 6.26 -1.51 13.01
C THR A 77 4.74 -1.41 12.91
N ASN A 78 4.17 -0.43 13.60
CA ASN A 78 2.77 -0.03 13.46
C ASN A 78 2.72 1.25 12.64
N CYS A 79 2.08 1.18 11.47
CA CYS A 79 1.96 2.33 10.55
C CYS A 79 0.82 3.28 10.90
N GLY A 80 0.03 2.96 11.95
CA GLY A 80 -1.14 3.76 12.33
C GLY A 80 -2.31 3.61 11.37
N ILE A 81 -3.45 4.18 11.75
CA ILE A 81 -4.63 4.26 10.90
C ILE A 81 -4.53 5.56 10.10
N HIS A 82 -4.65 5.47 8.77
CA HIS A 82 -4.56 6.64 7.89
C HIS A 82 -5.34 6.39 6.60
N ASN A 83 -5.79 7.48 5.96
CA ASN A 83 -6.49 7.46 4.67
C ASN A 83 -6.02 8.59 3.75
N HIS A 84 -4.86 9.17 4.02
CA HIS A 84 -4.32 10.27 3.22
C HIS A 84 -3.76 9.75 1.89
N HIS A 85 -4.54 9.93 0.84
CA HIS A 85 -4.13 9.70 -0.53
C HIS A 85 -4.13 11.04 -1.28
N THR A 86 -3.05 11.31 -1.97
CA THR A 86 -2.87 12.57 -2.72
C THR A 86 -3.77 12.65 -3.96
N ASP A 87 -4.21 11.50 -4.45
CA ASP A 87 -5.09 11.38 -5.61
C ASP A 87 -6.36 10.62 -5.22
N PRO A 88 -7.54 11.24 -5.26
CA PRO A 88 -8.80 10.58 -4.89
C PRO A 88 -9.23 9.46 -5.85
N GLU A 89 -8.63 9.38 -7.05
CA GLU A 89 -8.89 8.30 -8.02
C GLU A 89 -7.79 7.22 -8.01
N MET A 90 -6.82 7.29 -7.11
CA MET A 90 -5.77 6.29 -7.00
C MET A 90 -6.33 4.97 -6.48
N LEU A 91 -6.00 3.89 -7.17
CA LEU A 91 -6.16 2.52 -6.66
C LEU A 91 -4.83 2.03 -6.13
N GLU A 92 -4.82 1.53 -4.91
CA GLU A 92 -3.63 1.02 -4.27
C GLU A 92 -3.80 -0.44 -3.88
N VAL A 93 -2.81 -1.25 -4.22
CA VAL A 93 -2.72 -2.65 -3.82
C VAL A 93 -1.34 -2.92 -3.22
N HIS A 94 -1.31 -3.68 -2.14
CA HIS A 94 -0.06 -4.10 -1.52
C HIS A 94 0.16 -5.59 -1.74
N THR A 95 1.35 -5.95 -2.21
CA THR A 95 1.79 -7.34 -2.29
C THR A 95 2.93 -7.55 -1.31
N GLN A 96 2.75 -8.48 -0.39
CA GLN A 96 3.82 -8.87 0.54
C GLN A 96 4.92 -9.62 -0.23
N ILE A 97 6.15 -9.15 -0.12
CA ILE A 97 7.30 -9.74 -0.83
C ILE A 97 8.11 -10.60 0.12
N TYR A 98 8.33 -10.12 1.34
CA TYR A 98 9.19 -10.77 2.33
C TYR A 98 8.62 -10.57 3.74
N GLY A 99 8.83 -11.56 4.63
CA GLY A 99 8.29 -11.52 5.98
C GLY A 99 6.78 -11.68 6.01
N THR A 100 6.15 -11.26 7.09
CA THR A 100 4.70 -11.33 7.28
C THR A 100 4.19 -9.95 7.68
N GLY A 101 3.22 -9.44 6.93
CA GLY A 101 2.52 -8.21 7.24
C GLY A 101 1.12 -8.47 7.80
N ARG A 102 0.54 -7.47 8.40
CA ARG A 102 -0.85 -7.46 8.81
C ARG A 102 -1.50 -6.22 8.24
N MET A 103 -2.51 -6.40 7.40
CA MET A 103 -3.28 -5.32 6.80
C MET A 103 -4.65 -5.26 7.45
N GLN A 104 -5.06 -4.08 7.83
CA GLN A 104 -6.33 -3.86 8.52
C GLN A 104 -7.08 -2.71 7.85
N LYS A 105 -8.40 -2.83 7.71
CA LYS A 105 -9.27 -1.76 7.24
C LYS A 105 -10.26 -1.38 8.33
N PHE A 106 -10.54 -0.09 8.40
CA PHE A 106 -11.39 0.51 9.42
C PHE A 106 -12.48 1.38 8.77
N HIS A 107 -13.65 1.46 9.38
CA HIS A 107 -14.69 2.39 8.94
C HIS A 107 -14.42 3.83 9.37
N GLU A 108 -13.70 3.98 10.48
CA GLU A 108 -13.35 5.26 11.09
C GLU A 108 -11.89 5.21 11.58
N ASN A 109 -11.32 6.35 11.93
CA ASN A 109 -9.96 6.41 12.50
C ASN A 109 -9.93 5.91 13.97
N GLU A 110 -10.48 4.74 14.21
CA GLU A 110 -10.55 4.08 15.52
C GLU A 110 -10.41 2.57 15.39
N PHE A 111 -9.57 1.94 16.21
CA PHE A 111 -9.35 0.49 16.20
C PHE A 111 -10.61 -0.34 16.39
N LYS A 112 -11.62 0.16 17.12
CA LYS A 112 -12.88 -0.56 17.33
C LYS A 112 -13.74 -0.65 16.07
N SER A 113 -13.46 0.18 15.05
CA SER A 113 -14.19 0.20 13.78
C SER A 113 -13.63 -0.74 12.72
N ILE A 114 -12.71 -1.64 13.11
CA ILE A 114 -12.12 -2.63 12.22
C ILE A 114 -13.19 -3.51 11.57
N TYR A 115 -13.13 -3.66 10.25
CA TYR A 115 -14.01 -4.55 9.50
C TYR A 115 -13.26 -5.58 8.66
N GLU A 116 -11.97 -5.39 8.42
CA GLU A 116 -11.11 -6.36 7.76
C GLU A 116 -9.76 -6.46 8.48
N ASP A 117 -9.27 -7.67 8.64
CA ASP A 117 -8.01 -7.97 9.32
C ASP A 117 -7.36 -9.20 8.64
N VAL A 118 -6.29 -8.96 7.88
CA VAL A 118 -5.67 -9.97 7.03
C VAL A 118 -4.19 -10.11 7.34
N MET A 119 -3.74 -11.34 7.53
CA MET A 119 -2.32 -11.67 7.59
C MET A 119 -1.79 -11.92 6.18
N MET A 120 -0.78 -11.19 5.79
CA MET A 120 -0.16 -11.26 4.46
C MET A 120 1.15 -12.03 4.54
N SER A 121 1.20 -13.17 3.87
CA SER A 121 2.44 -13.92 3.62
C SER A 121 3.06 -13.51 2.28
N PRO A 122 4.36 -13.85 2.04
CA PRO A 122 4.97 -13.59 0.74
C PRO A 122 4.15 -14.15 -0.43
N GLY A 123 3.91 -13.29 -1.43
CA GLY A 123 3.06 -13.57 -2.59
C GLY A 123 1.58 -13.20 -2.42
N PHE A 124 1.13 -12.88 -1.23
CA PHE A 124 -0.23 -12.41 -1.01
C PHE A 124 -0.38 -10.95 -1.47
N THR A 125 -1.40 -10.66 -2.25
CA THR A 125 -1.80 -9.31 -2.64
C THR A 125 -3.11 -8.97 -1.95
N HIS A 126 -3.12 -7.85 -1.26
CA HIS A 126 -4.31 -7.33 -0.61
C HIS A 126 -5.25 -6.67 -1.63
N ASP A 127 -6.55 -6.78 -1.43
CA ASP A 127 -7.54 -6.11 -2.26
C ASP A 127 -7.40 -4.58 -2.20
N PRO A 128 -7.75 -3.86 -3.27
CA PRO A 128 -7.68 -2.39 -3.29
C PRO A 128 -8.48 -1.77 -2.15
N PHE A 129 -7.92 -0.74 -1.54
CA PHE A 129 -8.57 -0.02 -0.45
C PHE A 129 -8.58 1.50 -0.62
N ALA A 130 -8.10 2.01 -1.74
CA ALA A 130 -8.16 3.42 -2.07
C ALA A 130 -8.78 3.63 -3.45
N GLY A 131 -9.40 4.77 -3.68
CA GLY A 131 -9.89 5.20 -5.00
C GLY A 131 -11.23 4.65 -5.46
N VAL A 132 -11.77 3.61 -4.82
CA VAL A 132 -13.10 3.06 -5.13
C VAL A 132 -13.97 3.14 -3.88
N LYS A 133 -14.77 4.19 -3.82
CA LYS A 133 -15.68 4.42 -2.69
C LYS A 133 -17.11 4.12 -3.11
N GLU A 134 -17.73 3.15 -2.49
CA GLU A 134 -19.17 2.99 -2.59
C GLU A 134 -19.94 3.71 -1.48
N ASN A 135 -19.42 3.72 -0.26
CA ASN A 135 -20.16 4.26 0.88
C ASN A 135 -19.21 4.79 1.98
N GLY A 136 -18.41 5.76 1.72
CA GLY A 136 -17.66 6.44 2.76
C GLY A 136 -16.15 6.25 2.72
N ASP A 137 -15.48 6.81 3.71
CA ASP A 137 -14.03 6.75 3.80
C ASP A 137 -13.58 5.38 4.33
N ILE A 138 -12.57 4.82 3.67
CA ILE A 138 -11.86 3.61 4.10
C ILE A 138 -10.52 4.06 4.68
N TYR A 139 -10.22 3.58 5.84
CA TYR A 139 -8.97 3.86 6.56
C TYR A 139 -8.10 2.63 6.62
#